data_0d0bef05e5bfe2c3eeeab4962f2d4187
#
_entry.id   0d0bef05e5bfe2c3eeeab4962f2d4187
#
_cell.length_a   1.000
_cell.length_b   1.000
_cell.length_c   1.000
_cell.angle_alpha   90.00
_cell.angle_beta   90.00
_cell.angle_gamma   90.00
#
_symmetry.space_group_name_H-M   'P 1'
#
loop_
_entity.id
_entity.type
_entity.pdbx_description
1 polymer ?
#
loop_
_entity_poly.entity_id
_entity_poly.type
_entity_poly.pdbx_seq_one_letter_code
_entity_poly.pdbx_strand_id
1 'polypeptide(L)'
;MRNTNLWSIIGCISLLLLSFGAQAQNLFVIEGKVKNVKQGVCLNLFQMEGSVGSSIAVDTLRGDSFRFEVPVSGTGTTLLSLLIRDGNLYSMGLSLWAKAGSHIRLTGEDMNIYTWQVESDVPQQKIWQLFVKDSRPLLNLLQMNSWEQKKLMRAYKREESKEEKAKMMAMLDSLERIENRLEVRIDSNVIERMKQLPVEEVWMMKLMSLALGVKYTKDYPYRKE
;
A
#
# COMPACT_ATOMS: atom_id res chain seq x y z
N MET A 1 -1.79 60.26 26.22
CA MET A 1 -2.40 58.94 26.52
C MET A 1 -1.91 57.94 25.50
N ARG A 2 -1.40 56.85 25.98
CA ARG A 2 -0.43 55.91 25.38
C ARG A 2 -1.00 55.01 24.28
N ASN A 3 -0.46 55.12 23.08
CA ASN A 3 -0.71 54.20 21.91
C ASN A 3 0.21 52.95 21.89
N THR A 4 0.67 52.49 23.04
CA THR A 4 1.69 51.44 23.15
C THR A 4 1.16 49.98 23.04
N ASN A 5 -0.15 49.78 23.12
CA ASN A 5 -0.70 48.42 23.23
C ASN A 5 -1.07 47.76 21.91
N LEU A 6 -1.27 48.54 20.83
CA LEU A 6 -1.73 47.99 19.55
C LEU A 6 -0.61 47.21 18.80
N TRP A 7 0.61 47.72 18.81
CA TRP A 7 1.78 47.09 18.16
C TRP A 7 2.22 45.80 18.86
N SER A 8 2.07 45.73 20.21
CA SER A 8 2.39 44.49 20.93
C SER A 8 1.39 43.38 20.65
N ILE A 9 0.10 43.71 20.47
CA ILE A 9 -0.95 42.73 20.15
C ILE A 9 -0.75 42.18 18.70
N ILE A 10 -0.43 43.06 17.75
CA ILE A 10 -0.15 42.62 16.37
C ILE A 10 1.08 41.73 16.29
N GLY A 11 2.14 42.04 17.04
CA GLY A 11 3.34 41.23 17.13
C GLY A 11 3.08 39.82 17.69
N CYS A 12 2.27 39.69 18.75
CA CYS A 12 1.90 38.41 19.34
C CYS A 12 1.02 37.55 18.43
N ILE A 13 0.09 38.16 17.68
CA ILE A 13 -0.78 37.45 16.74
C ILE A 13 0.06 36.94 15.55
N SER A 14 1.03 37.72 15.05
CA SER A 14 1.93 37.30 13.98
C SER A 14 2.83 36.13 14.40
N LEU A 15 3.35 36.09 15.63
CA LEU A 15 4.14 34.98 16.17
C LEU A 15 3.30 33.71 16.35
N LEU A 16 2.05 33.83 16.77
CA LEU A 16 1.12 32.68 16.90
C LEU A 16 0.78 32.06 15.56
N LEU A 17 0.59 32.87 14.51
CA LEU A 17 0.32 32.38 13.16
C LEU A 17 1.54 31.66 12.54
N LEU A 18 2.76 32.07 12.85
CA LEU A 18 4.00 31.41 12.38
C LEU A 18 4.22 30.06 13.06
N SER A 19 3.79 29.87 14.30
CA SER A 19 3.96 28.58 15.01
C SER A 19 3.00 27.50 14.52
N PHE A 20 1.83 27.83 13.99
CA PHE A 20 0.93 26.85 13.36
C PHE A 20 1.43 26.34 12.00
N GLY A 21 2.18 27.16 11.26
CA GLY A 21 2.76 26.76 9.97
C GLY A 21 3.92 25.74 10.08
N ALA A 22 4.68 25.78 11.18
CA ALA A 22 5.84 24.91 11.36
C ALA A 22 5.48 23.46 11.74
N GLN A 23 4.34 23.23 12.40
CA GLN A 23 3.89 21.86 12.72
C GLN A 23 3.29 21.12 11.51
N ALA A 24 2.67 21.85 10.57
CA ALA A 24 2.10 21.26 9.36
C ALA A 24 3.17 20.70 8.40
N GLN A 25 4.43 21.13 8.51
CA GLN A 25 5.52 20.67 7.63
C GLN A 25 6.04 19.28 7.97
N ASN A 26 5.75 18.76 9.16
CA ASN A 26 6.24 17.45 9.61
C ASN A 26 5.19 16.34 9.55
N LEU A 27 4.08 16.57 8.89
CA LEU A 27 3.02 15.58 8.70
C LEU A 27 2.92 15.22 7.22
N PHE A 28 2.51 14.01 6.90
CA PHE A 28 1.85 13.71 5.63
C PHE A 28 0.38 13.37 5.88
N VAL A 29 -0.43 13.60 4.86
CA VAL A 29 -1.86 13.32 4.90
C VAL A 29 -2.19 12.30 3.82
N ILE A 30 -2.91 11.25 4.21
CA ILE A 30 -3.54 10.31 3.28
C ILE A 30 -5.04 10.38 3.51
N GLU A 31 -5.79 10.74 2.49
CA GLU A 31 -7.25 10.71 2.54
C GLU A 31 -7.79 9.85 1.41
N GLY A 32 -8.88 9.15 1.68
CA GLY A 32 -9.49 8.28 0.70
C GLY A 32 -11.00 8.36 0.69
N LYS A 33 -11.55 8.17 -0.52
CA LYS A 33 -12.97 8.01 -0.75
C LYS A 33 -13.23 6.74 -1.54
N VAL A 34 -13.85 5.75 -0.90
CA VAL A 34 -14.03 4.41 -1.45
C VAL A 34 -15.48 3.98 -1.36
N LYS A 35 -16.01 3.46 -2.47
CA LYS A 35 -17.39 3.00 -2.59
C LYS A 35 -17.48 1.49 -2.41
N ASN A 36 -18.66 0.99 -2.09
CA ASN A 36 -18.97 -0.45 -2.02
C ASN A 36 -18.06 -1.24 -1.07
N VAL A 37 -17.50 -0.57 -0.07
CA VAL A 37 -16.76 -1.20 1.02
C VAL A 37 -17.65 -1.28 2.25
N LYS A 38 -17.66 -2.43 2.91
CA LYS A 38 -18.43 -2.66 4.12
C LYS A 38 -18.06 -1.70 5.23
N GLN A 39 -19.05 -1.19 5.95
CA GLN A 39 -18.82 -0.33 7.12
C GLN A 39 -18.05 -1.07 8.21
N GLY A 40 -17.20 -0.36 8.93
CA GLY A 40 -16.39 -0.92 10.00
C GLY A 40 -15.15 -1.70 9.53
N VAL A 41 -14.87 -1.70 8.22
CA VAL A 41 -13.62 -2.24 7.68
C VAL A 41 -12.45 -1.42 8.21
N CYS A 42 -11.43 -2.11 8.68
CA CYS A 42 -10.22 -1.50 9.23
C CYS A 42 -9.20 -1.25 8.12
N LEU A 43 -8.69 -0.03 8.08
CA LEU A 43 -7.54 0.34 7.24
C LEU A 43 -6.30 0.43 8.13
N ASN A 44 -5.23 -0.24 7.73
CA ASN A 44 -4.00 -0.27 8.48
C ASN A 44 -2.84 0.22 7.62
N LEU A 45 -2.16 1.25 8.08
CA LEU A 45 -1.03 1.86 7.40
C LEU A 45 0.27 1.38 8.05
N PHE A 46 1.13 0.80 7.25
CA PHE A 46 2.45 0.31 7.66
C PHE A 46 3.54 1.18 7.03
N GLN A 47 4.56 1.49 7.81
CA GLN A 47 5.83 1.97 7.28
C GLN A 47 6.70 0.76 6.95
N MET A 48 7.29 0.77 5.76
CA MET A 48 8.11 -0.33 5.26
C MET A 48 9.60 -0.01 5.42
N GLU A 49 10.32 -0.91 6.09
CA GLU A 49 11.77 -0.89 6.19
C GLU A 49 12.32 -2.19 5.60
N GLY A 50 12.69 -2.14 4.32
CA GLY A 50 12.96 -3.35 3.56
C GLY A 50 11.72 -4.24 3.42
N SER A 51 11.80 -5.48 3.91
CA SER A 51 10.69 -6.45 3.93
C SER A 51 9.86 -6.42 5.23
N VAL A 52 10.23 -5.60 6.21
CA VAL A 52 9.54 -5.51 7.50
C VAL A 52 8.62 -4.29 7.51
N GLY A 53 7.39 -4.46 7.98
CA GLY A 53 6.41 -3.38 8.11
C GLY A 53 6.03 -3.15 9.57
N SER A 54 6.11 -1.91 10.03
CA SER A 54 5.61 -1.45 11.33
C SER A 54 4.29 -0.73 11.14
N SER A 55 3.24 -1.13 11.87
CA SER A 55 1.95 -0.40 11.85
C SER A 55 2.13 0.98 12.49
N ILE A 56 1.87 2.03 11.72
CA ILE A 56 2.04 3.43 12.15
C ILE A 56 0.71 4.15 12.36
N ALA A 57 -0.35 3.69 11.69
CA ALA A 57 -1.69 4.26 11.87
C ALA A 57 -2.76 3.22 11.51
N VAL A 58 -3.89 3.35 12.17
CA VAL A 58 -5.09 2.53 11.91
C VAL A 58 -6.29 3.45 11.89
N ASP A 59 -7.15 3.28 10.90
CA ASP A 59 -8.45 3.95 10.83
C ASP A 59 -9.54 2.92 10.48
N THR A 60 -10.77 3.29 10.73
CA THR A 60 -11.94 2.48 10.40
C THR A 60 -12.79 3.25 9.42
N LEU A 61 -13.17 2.62 8.31
CA LEU A 61 -14.01 3.25 7.30
C LEU A 61 -15.35 3.69 7.89
N ARG A 62 -15.61 4.98 7.82
CA ARG A 62 -16.85 5.63 8.26
C ARG A 62 -17.54 6.27 7.06
N GLY A 63 -18.69 5.76 6.70
CA GLY A 63 -19.29 6.13 5.43
C GLY A 63 -18.45 5.58 4.28
N ASP A 64 -18.01 6.45 3.39
CA ASP A 64 -17.16 6.14 2.24
C ASP A 64 -15.73 6.71 2.36
N SER A 65 -15.35 7.25 3.52
CA SER A 65 -14.15 8.07 3.69
C SER A 65 -13.26 7.59 4.83
N PHE A 66 -11.97 7.85 4.70
CA PHE A 66 -10.97 7.68 5.76
C PHE A 66 -9.87 8.73 5.63
N ARG A 67 -9.11 8.97 6.73
CA ARG A 67 -8.03 9.95 6.77
C ARG A 67 -6.95 9.56 7.77
N PHE A 68 -5.70 9.61 7.32
CA PHE A 68 -4.52 9.51 8.17
C PHE A 68 -3.77 10.83 8.15
N GLU A 69 -3.35 11.28 9.32
CA GLU A 69 -2.39 12.36 9.53
C GLU A 69 -1.25 11.78 10.35
N VAL A 70 -0.08 11.64 9.74
CA VAL A 70 1.03 10.91 10.35
C VAL A 70 2.27 11.78 10.41
N PRO A 71 2.90 11.92 11.60
CA PRO A 71 4.16 12.61 11.74
C PRO A 71 5.27 11.88 10.96
N VAL A 72 6.12 12.65 10.29
CA VAL A 72 7.28 12.13 9.58
C VAL A 72 8.55 12.40 10.37
N SER A 73 9.34 11.38 10.59
CA SER A 73 10.69 11.50 11.15
C SER A 73 11.68 11.59 10.00
N GLY A 74 12.26 12.80 9.77
CA GLY A 74 13.27 13.02 8.73
C GLY A 74 12.77 13.80 7.52
N THR A 75 13.66 14.04 6.56
CA THR A 75 13.44 14.87 5.36
C THR A 75 13.27 14.06 4.07
N GLY A 76 13.42 12.74 4.14
CA GLY A 76 13.36 11.85 2.99
C GLY A 76 11.95 11.40 2.63
N THR A 77 11.86 10.60 1.57
CA THR A 77 10.65 9.85 1.21
C THR A 77 10.56 8.55 2.00
N THR A 78 9.35 8.14 2.31
CA THR A 78 9.05 6.90 3.04
C THR A 78 8.11 6.04 2.22
N LEU A 79 8.43 4.75 2.11
CA LEU A 79 7.51 3.76 1.53
C LEU A 79 6.54 3.27 2.59
N LEU A 80 5.27 3.37 2.27
CA LEU A 80 4.15 2.92 3.09
C LEU A 80 3.41 1.79 2.39
N SER A 81 2.72 0.96 3.17
CA SER A 81 1.80 -0.05 2.67
C SER A 81 0.45 0.11 3.36
N LEU A 82 -0.58 0.39 2.59
CA LEU A 82 -1.96 0.46 3.06
C LEU A 82 -2.64 -0.90 2.83
N LEU A 83 -3.18 -1.49 3.90
CA LEU A 83 -3.95 -2.72 3.85
C LEU A 83 -5.37 -2.48 4.36
N ILE A 84 -6.32 -3.21 3.77
CA ILE A 84 -7.71 -3.27 4.23
C ILE A 84 -7.91 -4.62 4.91
N ARG A 85 -8.59 -4.59 6.06
CA ARG A 85 -8.94 -5.78 6.82
C ARG A 85 -10.45 -5.84 7.08
N ASP A 86 -11.11 -6.90 6.63
CA ASP A 86 -12.45 -7.29 7.04
C ASP A 86 -12.38 -8.61 7.82
N GLY A 87 -12.54 -8.52 9.13
CA GLY A 87 -12.32 -9.66 10.03
C GLY A 87 -10.92 -10.25 9.89
N ASN A 88 -10.83 -11.45 9.34
CA ASN A 88 -9.56 -12.15 9.10
C ASN A 88 -9.10 -12.12 7.63
N LEU A 89 -9.79 -11.40 6.75
CA LEU A 89 -9.36 -11.18 5.36
C LEU A 89 -8.55 -9.89 5.29
N TYR A 90 -7.39 -9.99 4.66
CA TYR A 90 -6.52 -8.84 4.40
C TYR A 90 -6.40 -8.66 2.89
N SER A 91 -6.45 -7.41 2.42
CA SER A 91 -6.04 -7.10 1.05
C SER A 91 -4.53 -7.35 0.88
N MET A 92 -4.05 -7.30 -0.34
CA MET A 92 -2.64 -7.04 -0.61
C MET A 92 -2.32 -5.59 -0.21
N GLY A 93 -1.03 -5.28 -0.01
CA GLY A 93 -0.61 -3.93 0.35
C GLY A 93 -0.60 -2.99 -0.84
N LEU A 94 -1.28 -1.85 -0.74
CA LEU A 94 -1.12 -0.75 -1.68
C LEU A 94 0.06 0.11 -1.27
N SER A 95 1.11 0.10 -2.09
CA SER A 95 2.31 0.89 -1.82
C SER A 95 2.08 2.37 -2.10
N LEU A 96 2.41 3.19 -1.12
CA LEU A 96 2.30 4.65 -1.15
C LEU A 96 3.64 5.27 -0.77
N TRP A 97 4.07 6.27 -1.53
CA TRP A 97 5.27 7.04 -1.23
C TRP A 97 4.88 8.38 -0.63
N ALA A 98 5.35 8.65 0.58
CA ALA A 98 5.08 9.87 1.32
C ALA A 98 6.37 10.59 1.73
N LYS A 99 6.28 11.89 1.90
CA LYS A 99 7.30 12.75 2.52
C LYS A 99 6.61 13.80 3.39
N ALA A 100 7.37 14.49 4.20
CA ALA A 100 6.85 15.63 4.96
C ALA A 100 6.12 16.62 4.06
N GLY A 101 4.91 17.03 4.45
CA GLY A 101 4.04 17.94 3.72
C GLY A 101 3.28 17.33 2.54
N SER A 102 3.48 16.05 2.20
CA SER A 102 2.74 15.44 1.09
C SER A 102 1.27 15.19 1.42
N HIS A 103 0.42 15.32 0.41
CA HIS A 103 -0.99 15.01 0.48
C HIS A 103 -1.32 13.95 -0.59
N ILE A 104 -1.71 12.77 -0.15
CA ILE A 104 -2.04 11.62 -0.99
C ILE A 104 -3.55 11.43 -0.97
N ARG A 105 -4.17 11.41 -2.15
CA ARG A 105 -5.59 11.15 -2.31
C ARG A 105 -5.83 9.79 -2.94
N LEU A 106 -6.76 9.04 -2.36
CA LEU A 106 -7.15 7.72 -2.80
C LEU A 106 -8.62 7.73 -3.20
N THR A 107 -8.93 7.21 -4.38
CA THR A 107 -10.31 6.95 -4.79
C THR A 107 -10.42 5.53 -5.30
N GLY A 108 -11.47 4.82 -4.90
CA GLY A 108 -11.60 3.43 -5.27
C GLY A 108 -12.98 2.85 -5.07
N GLU A 109 -13.08 1.58 -5.39
CA GLU A 109 -14.29 0.80 -5.26
C GLU A 109 -13.95 -0.58 -4.72
N ASP A 110 -14.81 -1.10 -3.85
CA ASP A 110 -14.68 -2.40 -3.16
C ASP A 110 -13.37 -2.58 -2.37
N MET A 111 -13.09 -3.81 -1.94
CA MET A 111 -11.87 -4.17 -1.21
C MET A 111 -10.69 -4.53 -2.11
N ASN A 112 -10.86 -4.47 -3.43
CA ASN A 112 -9.78 -4.75 -4.36
C ASN A 112 -8.87 -3.52 -4.52
N ILE A 113 -7.92 -3.40 -3.61
CA ILE A 113 -7.11 -2.18 -3.40
C ILE A 113 -6.33 -1.75 -4.65
N TYR A 114 -6.06 -2.65 -5.60
CA TYR A 114 -5.39 -2.32 -6.87
C TYR A 114 -6.31 -1.66 -7.90
N THR A 115 -7.62 -1.63 -7.65
CA THR A 115 -8.54 -0.81 -8.46
C THR A 115 -8.47 0.66 -8.09
N TRP A 116 -7.94 0.96 -6.89
CA TRP A 116 -7.90 2.32 -6.37
C TRP A 116 -6.92 3.19 -7.14
N GLN A 117 -7.33 4.42 -7.39
CA GLN A 117 -6.48 5.46 -7.96
C GLN A 117 -5.74 6.18 -6.84
N VAL A 118 -4.48 6.52 -7.09
CA VAL A 118 -3.63 7.26 -6.16
C VAL A 118 -3.21 8.56 -6.82
N GLU A 119 -3.53 9.69 -6.22
CA GLU A 119 -3.05 11.01 -6.61
C GLU A 119 -2.04 11.50 -5.59
N SER A 120 -0.86 11.89 -6.05
CA SER A 120 0.23 12.38 -5.20
C SER A 120 1.19 13.26 -6.00
N ASP A 121 1.78 14.24 -5.33
CA ASP A 121 2.85 15.09 -5.85
C ASP A 121 4.25 14.46 -5.69
N VAL A 122 4.37 13.36 -4.94
CA VAL A 122 5.64 12.66 -4.68
C VAL A 122 6.14 11.99 -5.98
N PRO A 123 7.34 12.33 -6.48
CA PRO A 123 7.86 11.78 -7.74
C PRO A 123 7.95 10.25 -7.74
N GLN A 124 8.41 9.64 -6.63
CA GLN A 124 8.49 8.20 -6.48
C GLN A 124 7.13 7.52 -6.65
N GLN A 125 6.04 8.14 -6.17
CA GLN A 125 4.69 7.61 -6.36
C GLN A 125 4.30 7.55 -7.83
N LYS A 126 4.66 8.56 -8.61
CA LYS A 126 4.36 8.60 -10.05
C LYS A 126 5.08 7.46 -10.80
N ILE A 127 6.35 7.24 -10.49
CA ILE A 127 7.14 6.14 -11.07
C ILE A 127 6.56 4.79 -10.61
N TRP A 128 6.26 4.62 -9.33
CA TRP A 128 5.66 3.39 -8.79
C TRP A 128 4.36 3.02 -9.49
N GLN A 129 3.51 4.00 -9.77
CA GLN A 129 2.23 3.77 -10.45
C GLN A 129 2.37 3.24 -11.88
N LEU A 130 3.47 3.50 -12.58
CA LEU A 130 3.71 2.91 -13.90
C LEU A 130 3.76 1.38 -13.81
N PHE A 131 4.48 0.84 -12.82
CA PHE A 131 4.54 -0.61 -12.57
C PHE A 131 3.18 -1.20 -12.21
N VAL A 132 2.42 -0.52 -11.35
CA VAL A 132 1.07 -0.95 -10.98
C VAL A 132 0.14 -0.92 -12.19
N LYS A 133 0.19 0.14 -12.99
CA LYS A 133 -0.66 0.30 -14.19
C LYS A 133 -0.49 -0.86 -15.18
N ASP A 134 0.75 -1.24 -15.46
CA ASP A 134 1.06 -2.31 -16.42
C ASP A 134 0.57 -3.69 -15.95
N SER A 135 0.52 -3.90 -14.65
CA SER A 135 0.17 -5.18 -14.05
C SER A 135 -1.19 -5.20 -13.32
N ARG A 136 -1.95 -4.11 -13.35
CA ARG A 136 -3.19 -3.96 -12.57
C ARG A 136 -4.19 -5.11 -12.73
N PRO A 137 -4.53 -5.58 -13.94
CA PRO A 137 -5.44 -6.72 -14.09
C PRO A 137 -4.90 -8.01 -13.44
N LEU A 138 -3.58 -8.24 -13.54
CA LEU A 138 -2.94 -9.42 -12.95
C LEU A 138 -2.89 -9.31 -11.42
N LEU A 139 -2.59 -8.12 -10.88
CA LEU A 139 -2.61 -7.84 -9.44
C LEU A 139 -4.00 -8.04 -8.83
N ASN A 140 -5.05 -7.63 -9.55
CA ASN A 140 -6.43 -7.87 -9.14
C ASN A 140 -6.74 -9.37 -9.07
N LEU A 141 -6.35 -10.13 -10.09
CA LEU A 141 -6.51 -11.60 -10.10
C LEU A 141 -5.71 -12.25 -8.98
N LEU A 142 -4.48 -11.79 -8.73
CA LEU A 142 -3.63 -12.28 -7.66
C LEU A 142 -4.27 -12.07 -6.29
N GLN A 143 -4.83 -10.90 -6.03
CA GLN A 143 -5.54 -10.63 -4.78
C GLN A 143 -6.77 -11.52 -4.60
N MET A 144 -7.58 -11.68 -5.65
CA MET A 144 -8.75 -12.57 -5.62
C MET A 144 -8.34 -14.02 -5.34
N ASN A 145 -7.29 -14.51 -6.02
CA ASN A 145 -6.74 -15.84 -5.79
C ASN A 145 -6.26 -16.01 -4.34
N SER A 146 -5.54 -15.05 -3.79
CA SER A 146 -5.09 -15.05 -2.40
C SER A 146 -6.27 -15.11 -1.40
N TRP A 147 -7.37 -14.44 -1.67
CA TRP A 147 -8.56 -14.51 -0.84
C TRP A 147 -9.23 -15.89 -0.88
N GLU A 148 -9.33 -16.49 -2.07
CA GLU A 148 -9.88 -17.86 -2.19
C GLU A 148 -8.99 -18.88 -1.48
N GLN A 149 -7.68 -18.80 -1.60
CA GLN A 149 -6.75 -19.65 -0.83
C GLN A 149 -6.97 -19.50 0.68
N LYS A 150 -7.08 -18.26 1.19
CA LYS A 150 -7.30 -17.99 2.61
C LYS A 150 -8.65 -18.54 3.10
N LYS A 151 -9.71 -18.44 2.31
CA LYS A 151 -11.03 -19.02 2.64
C LYS A 151 -10.95 -20.54 2.67
N LEU A 152 -10.37 -21.14 1.65
CA LEU A 152 -10.24 -22.59 1.52
C LEU A 152 -9.36 -23.18 2.62
N MET A 153 -8.23 -22.53 2.95
CA MET A 153 -7.36 -22.95 4.05
C MET A 153 -8.07 -22.93 5.41
N ARG A 154 -8.98 -21.97 5.64
CA ARG A 154 -9.79 -21.92 6.86
C ARG A 154 -10.82 -23.05 6.91
N ALA A 155 -11.45 -23.34 5.77
CA ALA A 155 -12.37 -24.48 5.67
C ALA A 155 -11.62 -25.79 5.92
N TYR A 156 -10.48 -25.97 5.31
CA TYR A 156 -9.58 -27.12 5.52
C TYR A 156 -9.24 -27.36 6.99
N LYS A 157 -8.92 -26.29 7.74
CA LYS A 157 -8.58 -26.40 9.17
C LYS A 157 -9.74 -26.84 10.05
N ARG A 158 -11.00 -26.64 9.62
CA ARG A 158 -12.20 -26.99 10.35
C ARG A 158 -12.84 -28.30 9.91
N GLU A 159 -12.42 -28.78 8.73
CA GLU A 159 -12.93 -30.03 8.17
C GLU A 159 -12.39 -31.24 8.96
N GLU A 160 -13.21 -32.25 9.17
CA GLU A 160 -12.84 -33.50 9.86
C GLU A 160 -12.66 -34.65 8.88
N SER A 161 -13.40 -34.64 7.78
CA SER A 161 -13.35 -35.70 6.75
C SER A 161 -12.00 -35.68 6.01
N LYS A 162 -11.31 -36.82 6.02
CA LYS A 162 -10.04 -37.00 5.27
C LYS A 162 -10.23 -36.85 3.75
N GLU A 163 -11.36 -37.31 3.25
CA GLU A 163 -11.68 -37.21 1.82
C GLU A 163 -11.89 -35.77 1.39
N GLU A 164 -12.67 -34.99 2.14
CA GLU A 164 -12.89 -33.58 1.86
C GLU A 164 -11.61 -32.75 2.02
N LYS A 165 -10.79 -33.06 3.02
CA LYS A 165 -9.44 -32.47 3.14
C LYS A 165 -8.57 -32.72 1.93
N ALA A 166 -8.57 -33.93 1.39
CA ALA A 166 -7.79 -34.25 0.18
C ALA A 166 -8.29 -33.44 -1.02
N LYS A 167 -9.61 -33.28 -1.19
CA LYS A 167 -10.19 -32.43 -2.26
C LYS A 167 -9.77 -30.95 -2.08
N MET A 168 -9.84 -30.44 -0.84
CA MET A 168 -9.45 -29.06 -0.54
C MET A 168 -7.95 -28.82 -0.82
N MET A 169 -7.08 -29.78 -0.48
CA MET A 169 -5.65 -29.68 -0.80
C MET A 169 -5.41 -29.64 -2.31
N ALA A 170 -6.07 -30.48 -3.10
CA ALA A 170 -5.95 -30.45 -4.55
C ALA A 170 -6.41 -29.10 -5.15
N MET A 171 -7.43 -28.47 -4.54
CA MET A 171 -7.86 -27.11 -4.92
C MET A 171 -6.81 -26.07 -4.53
N LEU A 172 -6.22 -26.16 -3.33
CA LEU A 172 -5.14 -25.26 -2.89
C LEU A 172 -3.93 -25.35 -3.82
N ASP A 173 -3.49 -26.55 -4.20
CA ASP A 173 -2.42 -26.76 -5.15
C ASP A 173 -2.72 -26.14 -6.53
N SER A 174 -3.99 -26.17 -6.94
CA SER A 174 -4.43 -25.52 -8.18
C SER A 174 -4.34 -23.99 -8.10
N LEU A 175 -4.79 -23.41 -6.98
CA LEU A 175 -4.72 -21.97 -6.73
C LEU A 175 -3.27 -21.49 -6.62
N GLU A 176 -2.38 -22.24 -5.98
CA GLU A 176 -0.95 -21.96 -5.92
C GLU A 176 -0.30 -21.94 -7.32
N ARG A 177 -0.64 -22.89 -8.18
CA ARG A 177 -0.17 -22.88 -9.59
C ARG A 177 -0.68 -21.66 -10.36
N ILE A 178 -1.88 -21.17 -10.06
CA ILE A 178 -2.40 -19.93 -10.67
C ILE A 178 -1.60 -18.73 -10.14
N GLU A 179 -1.37 -18.65 -8.84
CA GLU A 179 -0.57 -17.61 -8.19
C GLU A 179 0.81 -17.50 -8.82
N ASN A 180 1.57 -18.58 -8.88
CA ASN A 180 2.89 -18.63 -9.47
C ASN A 180 2.91 -18.13 -10.93
N ARG A 181 1.90 -18.48 -11.74
CA ARG A 181 1.79 -17.99 -13.13
C ARG A 181 1.49 -16.49 -13.20
N LEU A 182 0.68 -15.98 -12.28
CA LEU A 182 0.37 -14.54 -12.21
C LEU A 182 1.60 -13.75 -11.79
N GLU A 183 2.34 -14.21 -10.79
CA GLU A 183 3.57 -13.58 -10.30
C GLU A 183 4.63 -13.51 -11.40
N VAL A 184 4.89 -14.60 -12.10
CA VAL A 184 5.84 -14.61 -13.24
C VAL A 184 5.46 -13.57 -14.30
N ARG A 185 4.17 -13.42 -14.62
CA ARG A 185 3.72 -12.42 -15.60
C ARG A 185 3.85 -10.99 -15.07
N ILE A 186 3.57 -10.78 -13.79
CA ILE A 186 3.74 -9.48 -13.14
C ILE A 186 5.23 -9.09 -13.16
N ASP A 187 6.11 -10.01 -12.80
CA ASP A 187 7.55 -9.78 -12.80
C ASP A 187 8.10 -9.50 -14.20
N SER A 188 7.59 -10.21 -15.22
CA SER A 188 7.90 -9.88 -16.61
C SER A 188 7.55 -8.44 -16.98
N ASN A 189 6.35 -7.97 -16.60
CA ASN A 189 5.94 -6.60 -16.83
C ASN A 189 6.83 -5.61 -16.08
N VAL A 190 7.23 -5.95 -14.85
CA VAL A 190 8.15 -5.13 -14.04
C VAL A 190 9.50 -5.01 -14.74
N ILE A 191 10.10 -6.10 -15.21
CA ILE A 191 11.37 -6.12 -15.93
C ILE A 191 11.29 -5.27 -17.21
N GLU A 192 10.25 -5.44 -18.02
CA GLU A 192 10.07 -4.64 -19.24
C GLU A 192 9.92 -3.15 -18.93
N ARG A 193 9.24 -2.78 -17.85
CA ARG A 193 9.16 -1.38 -17.41
C ARG A 193 10.51 -0.86 -16.92
N MET A 194 11.28 -1.66 -16.17
CA MET A 194 12.60 -1.27 -15.68
C MET A 194 13.59 -0.94 -16.80
N LYS A 195 13.52 -1.64 -17.93
CA LYS A 195 14.35 -1.35 -19.13
C LYS A 195 14.10 0.06 -19.72
N GLN A 196 12.96 0.66 -19.41
CA GLN A 196 12.51 1.95 -19.95
C GLN A 196 12.72 3.13 -18.97
N LEU A 197 13.14 2.85 -17.74
CA LEU A 197 13.23 3.84 -16.67
C LEU A 197 14.69 4.06 -16.25
N PRO A 198 15.05 5.27 -15.80
CA PRO A 198 16.35 5.52 -15.21
C PRO A 198 16.54 4.74 -13.91
N VAL A 199 17.80 4.44 -13.59
CA VAL A 199 18.19 3.76 -12.33
C VAL A 199 18.09 4.76 -11.17
N GLU A 200 16.95 4.74 -10.49
CA GLU A 200 16.63 5.59 -9.34
C GLU A 200 16.09 4.74 -8.19
N GLU A 201 15.69 5.37 -7.10
CA GLU A 201 15.25 4.71 -5.85
C GLU A 201 14.16 3.64 -6.10
N VAL A 202 13.09 3.98 -6.84
CA VAL A 202 11.99 3.05 -7.14
C VAL A 202 12.48 1.88 -8.00
N TRP A 203 13.34 2.14 -8.96
CA TRP A 203 13.97 1.12 -9.82
C TRP A 203 14.78 0.13 -8.98
N MET A 204 15.64 0.64 -8.09
CA MET A 204 16.46 -0.17 -7.18
C MET A 204 15.60 -1.03 -6.25
N MET A 205 14.50 -0.50 -5.74
CA MET A 205 13.57 -1.27 -4.91
C MET A 205 12.89 -2.39 -5.69
N LYS A 206 12.51 -2.15 -6.95
CA LYS A 206 11.95 -3.20 -7.82
C LYS A 206 12.97 -4.30 -8.10
N LEU A 207 14.21 -3.92 -8.39
CA LEU A 207 15.30 -4.88 -8.56
C LEU A 207 15.50 -5.75 -7.31
N MET A 208 15.53 -5.14 -6.13
CA MET A 208 15.65 -5.88 -4.86
C MET A 208 14.47 -6.84 -4.65
N SER A 209 13.26 -6.43 -4.97
CA SER A 209 12.07 -7.28 -4.86
C SER A 209 12.16 -8.51 -5.79
N LEU A 210 12.55 -8.31 -7.06
CA LEU A 210 12.77 -9.39 -8.01
C LEU A 210 13.89 -10.33 -7.55
N ALA A 211 15.03 -9.80 -7.09
CA ALA A 211 16.15 -10.60 -6.61
C ALA A 211 15.79 -11.46 -5.40
N LEU A 212 14.94 -10.96 -4.49
CA LEU A 212 14.40 -11.74 -3.38
C LEU A 212 13.47 -12.86 -3.88
N GLY A 213 12.61 -12.60 -4.85
CA GLY A 213 11.78 -13.62 -5.50
C GLY A 213 12.62 -14.75 -6.08
N VAL A 214 13.65 -14.41 -6.87
CA VAL A 214 14.60 -15.38 -7.43
C VAL A 214 15.30 -16.23 -6.37
N LYS A 215 15.66 -15.63 -5.23
CA LYS A 215 16.36 -16.33 -4.14
C LYS A 215 15.48 -17.41 -3.48
N TYR A 216 14.19 -17.13 -3.30
CA TYR A 216 13.30 -18.00 -2.54
C TYR A 216 12.45 -18.94 -3.38
N THR A 217 12.38 -18.74 -4.70
CA THR A 217 11.60 -19.59 -5.61
C THR A 217 12.53 -20.47 -6.46
N LYS A 218 12.53 -21.78 -6.24
CA LYS A 218 13.47 -22.73 -6.88
C LYS A 218 13.41 -22.71 -8.42
N ASP A 219 12.23 -22.59 -8.97
CA ASP A 219 11.95 -22.67 -10.40
C ASP A 219 11.62 -21.31 -11.02
N TYR A 220 12.16 -20.23 -10.47
CA TYR A 220 11.91 -18.89 -10.98
C TYR A 220 12.52 -18.71 -12.37
N PRO A 221 11.72 -18.37 -13.41
CA PRO A 221 12.15 -18.40 -14.81
C PRO A 221 13.24 -17.36 -15.16
N TYR A 222 13.31 -16.26 -14.41
CA TYR A 222 14.29 -15.17 -14.63
C TYR A 222 15.60 -15.34 -13.83
N ARG A 223 15.86 -16.53 -13.30
CA ARG A 223 17.06 -16.79 -12.48
C ARG A 223 18.38 -16.63 -13.24
N LYS A 224 18.32 -16.62 -14.58
CA LYS A 224 19.48 -16.57 -15.47
C LYS A 224 19.67 -15.19 -16.14
N GLU A 225 18.74 -14.25 -15.98
CA GLU A 225 18.81 -12.89 -16.48
C GLU A 225 19.28 -11.91 -15.39
#